data_665a453f0401c535178ad9b6dfc878ed
#
_entry.id   665a453f0401c535178ad9b6dfc878ed
#
_cell.length_a   1.000
_cell.length_b   1.000
_cell.length_c   1.000
_cell.angle_alpha   90.00
_cell.angle_beta   90.00
_cell.angle_gamma   90.00
#
_symmetry.space_group_name_H-M   'P 1'
#
loop_
_entity.id
_entity.type
_entity.pdbx_description
1 polymer ?
#
loop_
_entity_poly.entity_id
_entity_poly.type
_entity_poly.pdbx_seq_one_letter_code
_entity_poly.pdbx_strand_id
1 'polypeptide(L)'
;MVMLANDGIIILQDERIIMANPAFLEMMDYDFASLEGRPITDLLEPATAHQFSDAQEDTHWGQSGRPAFRARFLKKDGSVVHVEISTSDFVLSRQPAIMGIVRNVTHQVELEAAIDVSENRYRTLFDSSPIAYFSLSLIGNILQVNRAATKLLGYKEEDLLRRNFSSFLPNGIGKDIVSQMLAETANGKTVEDFELQMKTSDGRLTWVSVTTNLLEYQDQSSTIALMALDVDRRKNAEEREKIERERANLYLEVMTHDLNNVNQSLLFSTGLLETSEDIPERYRPLLHESSWNVRRAARMVANLRALFRLANEPPTRSKVDFYDYLESALVTVRGDFPWKKLELTTNIEKGRFEVAGHQYLEQVCFNILHNAMTFDENDTVKLEVNAEVLDEVKMVKIEFIDHGPGVPDSAKEFIFRRTGSPDEQIVGRGLGLTLVDRIVKNIGGKIRVEDRVKDDHSQGARFVLMLPLWIETPELQCGRKTCITFYKSNHCVFCDPAMEILSAVLDSLGVPRSMVETINVDDPEVTIAEDELPMLPYIKICDKEHTGFISESAIRSSVMNLLMTKCYPDFS
;
A
#
# COMPACT_ATOMS: atom_id res chain seq x y z
N MET A 1 -7.06 13.93 -74.32
CA MET A 1 -6.62 14.37 -72.99
C MET A 1 -7.72 14.14 -71.93
N VAL A 2 -8.97 14.55 -72.15
CA VAL A 2 -10.09 14.38 -71.20
C VAL A 2 -10.35 12.92 -70.84
N MET A 3 -10.16 12.00 -71.77
CA MET A 3 -10.40 10.54 -71.56
C MET A 3 -9.34 9.80 -70.72
N LEU A 4 -8.19 10.44 -70.42
CA LEU A 4 -7.08 9.88 -69.69
C LEU A 4 -6.86 10.55 -68.30
N ALA A 5 -7.78 11.42 -67.94
CA ALA A 5 -7.71 12.12 -66.63
C ALA A 5 -8.08 11.17 -65.49
N ASN A 6 -7.36 11.22 -64.38
CA ASN A 6 -7.67 10.43 -63.19
C ASN A 6 -8.89 10.99 -62.40
N ASP A 7 -9.19 12.26 -62.51
CA ASP A 7 -10.39 12.88 -62.00
C ASP A 7 -11.58 12.64 -62.96
N GLY A 8 -12.79 12.50 -62.39
CA GLY A 8 -13.99 12.44 -63.18
C GLY A 8 -14.21 13.75 -63.93
N ILE A 9 -14.53 13.68 -65.21
CA ILE A 9 -14.89 14.85 -66.03
C ILE A 9 -16.26 14.64 -66.60
N ILE A 10 -17.13 15.59 -66.39
CA ILE A 10 -18.48 15.64 -66.98
C ILE A 10 -18.65 16.92 -67.77
N ILE A 11 -19.46 16.85 -68.84
CA ILE A 11 -19.94 18.03 -69.58
C ILE A 11 -21.42 18.06 -69.47
N LEU A 12 -21.92 19.21 -69.06
CA LEU A 12 -23.34 19.48 -68.87
C LEU A 12 -23.81 20.49 -69.93
N GLN A 13 -25.00 20.26 -70.48
CA GLN A 13 -25.73 21.22 -71.27
C GLN A 13 -27.19 21.24 -70.78
N ASP A 14 -27.71 22.40 -70.45
CA ASP A 14 -29.01 22.57 -69.80
C ASP A 14 -29.18 21.63 -68.59
N GLU A 15 -28.12 21.59 -67.69
CA GLU A 15 -28.00 20.76 -66.49
C GLU A 15 -28.01 19.22 -66.74
N ARG A 16 -28.04 18.81 -68.00
CA ARG A 16 -28.03 17.41 -68.36
C ARG A 16 -26.62 16.95 -68.76
N ILE A 17 -26.28 15.72 -68.40
CA ILE A 17 -24.99 15.10 -68.72
C ILE A 17 -24.98 14.75 -70.21
N ILE A 18 -24.07 15.37 -70.96
CA ILE A 18 -23.88 15.08 -72.40
C ILE A 18 -22.58 14.35 -72.66
N MET A 19 -21.66 14.37 -71.69
CA MET A 19 -20.41 13.58 -71.75
C MET A 19 -19.91 13.29 -70.33
N ALA A 20 -19.36 12.11 -70.14
CA ALA A 20 -18.63 11.71 -68.95
C ALA A 20 -17.38 10.91 -69.37
N ASN A 21 -16.24 11.16 -68.70
CA ASN A 21 -15.04 10.36 -68.95
C ASN A 21 -15.07 9.03 -68.21
N PRO A 22 -14.21 8.06 -68.56
CA PRO A 22 -14.16 6.76 -67.90
C PRO A 22 -13.96 6.85 -66.36
N ALA A 23 -13.15 7.78 -65.87
CA ALA A 23 -12.93 7.97 -64.44
C ALA A 23 -14.21 8.36 -63.69
N PHE A 24 -15.08 9.21 -64.26
CA PHE A 24 -16.36 9.53 -63.66
C PHE A 24 -17.32 8.34 -63.66
N LEU A 25 -17.36 7.61 -64.76
CA LEU A 25 -18.23 6.41 -64.91
C LEU A 25 -17.85 5.32 -63.88
N GLU A 26 -16.54 5.07 -63.74
CA GLU A 26 -16.03 4.14 -62.78
C GLU A 26 -16.26 4.60 -61.31
N MET A 27 -16.04 5.90 -61.04
CA MET A 27 -16.32 6.48 -59.74
C MET A 27 -17.78 6.33 -59.30
N MET A 28 -18.71 6.50 -60.24
CA MET A 28 -20.15 6.49 -60.01
C MET A 28 -20.80 5.14 -60.21
N ASP A 29 -20.07 4.16 -60.72
CA ASP A 29 -20.56 2.82 -61.10
C ASP A 29 -21.72 2.83 -62.10
N TYR A 30 -21.66 3.77 -63.08
CA TYR A 30 -22.64 3.91 -64.17
C TYR A 30 -21.98 3.62 -65.51
N ASP A 31 -22.79 3.08 -66.43
CA ASP A 31 -22.48 3.12 -67.84
C ASP A 31 -22.94 4.46 -68.45
N PHE A 32 -22.25 4.93 -69.49
CA PHE A 32 -22.56 6.23 -70.09
C PHE A 32 -23.98 6.28 -70.65
N ALA A 33 -24.46 5.22 -71.22
CA ALA A 33 -25.81 5.14 -71.84
C ALA A 33 -26.91 5.39 -70.78
N SER A 34 -26.69 5.07 -69.51
CA SER A 34 -27.67 5.35 -68.43
C SER A 34 -27.56 6.75 -67.84
N LEU A 35 -26.48 7.47 -68.13
CA LEU A 35 -26.27 8.85 -67.69
C LEU A 35 -26.54 9.89 -68.76
N GLU A 36 -26.48 9.54 -70.05
CA GLU A 36 -26.67 10.47 -71.15
C GLU A 36 -28.06 11.12 -71.09
N GLY A 37 -28.09 12.47 -71.10
CA GLY A 37 -29.32 13.29 -71.00
C GLY A 37 -29.95 13.30 -69.63
N ARG A 38 -29.37 12.65 -68.61
CA ARG A 38 -29.87 12.67 -67.22
C ARG A 38 -29.48 13.97 -66.52
N PRO A 39 -30.39 14.61 -65.75
CA PRO A 39 -30.04 15.76 -64.92
C PRO A 39 -28.94 15.39 -63.91
N ILE A 40 -27.96 16.27 -63.70
CA ILE A 40 -26.90 16.08 -62.71
C ILE A 40 -27.46 16.02 -61.28
N THR A 41 -28.57 16.71 -61.03
CA THR A 41 -29.28 16.72 -59.78
C THR A 41 -29.79 15.35 -59.35
N ASP A 42 -30.06 14.45 -60.28
CA ASP A 42 -30.47 13.06 -59.97
C ASP A 42 -29.35 12.22 -59.35
N LEU A 43 -28.10 12.67 -59.47
CA LEU A 43 -26.92 12.01 -58.85
C LEU A 43 -26.59 12.62 -57.48
N LEU A 44 -27.27 13.69 -57.11
CA LEU A 44 -27.02 14.33 -55.80
C LEU A 44 -27.82 13.62 -54.69
N GLU A 45 -27.22 13.47 -53.54
CA GLU A 45 -27.98 13.10 -52.35
C GLU A 45 -29.04 14.17 -52.04
N PRO A 46 -30.28 13.81 -51.67
CA PRO A 46 -31.39 14.76 -51.45
C PRO A 46 -31.03 15.92 -50.52
N ALA A 47 -30.25 15.68 -49.48
CA ALA A 47 -29.81 16.75 -48.55
C ALA A 47 -28.84 17.76 -49.20
N THR A 48 -28.08 17.34 -50.20
CA THR A 48 -27.16 18.19 -50.97
C THR A 48 -27.85 18.87 -52.14
N ALA A 49 -28.91 18.28 -52.68
CA ALA A 49 -29.71 18.84 -53.78
C ALA A 49 -30.36 20.20 -53.39
N HIS A 50 -30.83 20.34 -52.16
CA HIS A 50 -31.37 21.62 -51.65
C HIS A 50 -30.31 22.72 -51.59
N GLN A 51 -29.08 22.39 -51.11
CA GLN A 51 -27.98 23.36 -51.07
C GLN A 51 -27.52 23.77 -52.48
N PHE A 52 -27.69 22.89 -53.41
CA PHE A 52 -27.40 23.15 -54.83
C PHE A 52 -28.41 24.09 -55.48
N SER A 53 -29.69 23.99 -55.09
CA SER A 53 -30.79 24.86 -55.55
C SER A 53 -30.65 26.27 -54.98
N ASP A 54 -30.33 26.41 -53.71
CA ASP A 54 -30.15 27.71 -53.05
C ASP A 54 -28.90 28.46 -53.57
N ALA A 55 -27.83 27.69 -53.92
CA ALA A 55 -26.64 28.26 -54.55
C ALA A 55 -26.87 28.71 -56.00
N GLN A 56 -27.96 28.29 -56.66
CA GLN A 56 -28.37 28.74 -57.98
C GLN A 56 -29.05 30.09 -58.00
N GLU A 57 -29.81 30.50 -56.96
CA GLU A 57 -30.50 31.77 -56.93
C GLU A 57 -29.55 32.96 -56.77
N ASP A 58 -28.42 32.78 -56.08
CA ASP A 58 -27.44 33.84 -55.82
C ASP A 58 -26.24 33.90 -56.80
N THR A 59 -26.03 32.92 -57.65
CA THR A 59 -24.83 32.91 -58.52
C THR A 59 -25.02 32.07 -59.77
N HIS A 60 -24.86 32.70 -60.94
CA HIS A 60 -24.81 32.04 -62.24
C HIS A 60 -23.77 30.89 -62.24
N TRP A 61 -24.21 29.66 -62.43
CA TRP A 61 -23.35 28.52 -62.70
C TRP A 61 -22.48 28.87 -63.93
N GLY A 62 -21.14 28.75 -63.79
CA GLY A 62 -20.29 28.78 -64.90
C GLY A 62 -19.33 29.99 -65.05
N GLN A 63 -19.13 30.83 -64.03
CA GLN A 63 -18.05 31.83 -64.11
C GLN A 63 -16.67 31.21 -63.81
N SER A 64 -15.74 31.33 -64.76
CA SER A 64 -14.34 30.86 -64.60
C SER A 64 -13.68 31.45 -63.36
N GLY A 65 -13.15 30.59 -62.48
CA GLY A 65 -12.36 31.01 -61.33
C GLY A 65 -13.06 30.83 -59.97
N ARG A 66 -14.17 30.09 -59.84
CA ARG A 66 -14.81 29.76 -58.57
C ARG A 66 -14.03 28.72 -57.79
N PRO A 67 -14.05 28.83 -56.45
CA PRO A 67 -13.47 27.78 -55.60
C PRO A 67 -14.23 26.47 -55.78
N ALA A 68 -13.53 25.35 -55.72
CA ALA A 68 -14.13 24.01 -55.72
C ALA A 68 -15.12 23.89 -54.56
N PHE A 69 -16.20 23.22 -54.74
CA PHE A 69 -17.20 22.94 -53.71
C PHE A 69 -17.37 21.46 -53.47
N ARG A 70 -17.66 21.07 -52.24
CA ARG A 70 -17.87 19.65 -51.88
C ARG A 70 -19.37 19.30 -52.03
N ALA A 71 -19.64 18.15 -52.63
CA ALA A 71 -20.98 17.58 -52.82
C ALA A 71 -21.00 16.09 -52.49
N ARG A 72 -22.19 15.56 -52.29
CA ARG A 72 -22.39 14.11 -52.11
C ARG A 72 -23.18 13.54 -53.28
N PHE A 73 -22.54 12.64 -54.00
CA PHE A 73 -23.17 11.96 -55.12
C PHE A 73 -23.60 10.55 -54.72
N LEU A 74 -24.69 10.07 -55.32
CA LEU A 74 -25.21 8.73 -55.18
C LEU A 74 -24.74 7.87 -56.35
N LYS A 75 -24.03 6.79 -56.06
CA LYS A 75 -23.69 5.75 -57.05
C LYS A 75 -24.94 4.97 -57.48
N LYS A 76 -24.77 4.14 -58.50
CA LYS A 76 -25.83 3.26 -59.01
C LYS A 76 -26.38 2.29 -57.96
N ASP A 77 -25.55 1.83 -57.04
CA ASP A 77 -25.90 0.95 -55.93
C ASP A 77 -26.53 1.69 -54.71
N GLY A 78 -26.65 3.03 -54.80
CA GLY A 78 -27.15 3.89 -53.72
C GLY A 78 -26.12 4.28 -52.69
N SER A 79 -24.87 3.86 -52.80
CA SER A 79 -23.80 4.30 -51.92
C SER A 79 -23.40 5.75 -52.21
N VAL A 80 -22.95 6.46 -51.16
CA VAL A 80 -22.56 7.89 -51.22
C VAL A 80 -21.09 8.02 -51.53
N VAL A 81 -20.76 8.91 -52.49
CA VAL A 81 -19.40 9.34 -52.80
C VAL A 81 -19.29 10.82 -52.49
N HIS A 82 -18.31 11.19 -51.64
CA HIS A 82 -17.96 12.59 -51.40
C HIS A 82 -17.07 13.07 -52.55
N VAL A 83 -17.52 14.12 -53.19
CA VAL A 83 -16.80 14.71 -54.34
C VAL A 83 -16.53 16.18 -54.12
N GLU A 84 -15.40 16.63 -54.65
CA GLU A 84 -15.07 18.03 -54.82
C GLU A 84 -15.19 18.39 -56.29
N ILE A 85 -15.99 19.39 -56.60
CA ILE A 85 -16.36 19.77 -57.96
C ILE A 85 -15.82 21.15 -58.30
N SER A 86 -15.07 21.24 -59.37
CA SER A 86 -14.66 22.51 -60.01
C SER A 86 -15.35 22.62 -61.35
N THR A 87 -15.92 23.78 -61.63
CA THR A 87 -16.67 24.02 -62.86
C THR A 87 -16.02 25.12 -63.72
N SER A 88 -16.12 24.98 -65.04
CA SER A 88 -15.72 25.97 -66.02
C SER A 88 -16.68 26.00 -67.20
N ASP A 89 -16.94 27.23 -67.67
CA ASP A 89 -17.79 27.49 -68.84
C ASP A 89 -17.04 27.34 -70.15
N PHE A 90 -17.68 26.74 -71.12
CA PHE A 90 -17.16 26.76 -72.48
C PHE A 90 -18.29 26.64 -73.49
N VAL A 91 -18.01 26.75 -74.78
CA VAL A 91 -19.00 26.67 -75.86
C VAL A 91 -18.78 25.38 -76.62
N LEU A 92 -19.82 24.50 -76.62
CA LEU A 92 -19.81 23.26 -77.37
C LEU A 92 -20.91 23.34 -78.48
N SER A 93 -20.52 23.11 -79.76
CA SER A 93 -21.44 23.12 -80.91
C SER A 93 -22.30 24.39 -81.01
N ARG A 94 -21.75 25.59 -80.65
CA ARG A 94 -22.36 26.91 -80.60
C ARG A 94 -23.43 27.10 -79.51
N GLN A 95 -23.49 26.21 -78.53
CA GLN A 95 -24.32 26.30 -77.35
C GLN A 95 -23.46 26.39 -76.08
N PRO A 96 -23.89 27.10 -75.03
CA PRO A 96 -23.18 27.11 -73.77
C PRO A 96 -23.17 25.73 -73.13
N ALA A 97 -22.04 25.36 -72.56
CA ALA A 97 -21.88 24.11 -71.81
C ALA A 97 -20.97 24.31 -70.59
N ILE A 98 -21.09 23.51 -69.59
CA ILE A 98 -20.29 23.52 -68.36
C ILE A 98 -19.48 22.25 -68.29
N MET A 99 -18.16 22.38 -68.11
CA MET A 99 -17.30 21.27 -67.77
C MET A 99 -17.13 21.22 -66.25
N GLY A 100 -17.46 20.10 -65.65
CA GLY A 100 -17.22 19.78 -64.26
C GLY A 100 -16.04 18.80 -64.10
N ILE A 101 -15.04 19.17 -63.31
CA ILE A 101 -14.02 18.25 -62.83
C ILE A 101 -14.44 17.77 -61.47
N VAL A 102 -14.62 16.45 -61.33
CA VAL A 102 -15.16 15.81 -60.13
C VAL A 102 -14.08 14.92 -59.53
N ARG A 103 -13.58 15.34 -58.37
CA ARG A 103 -12.57 14.59 -57.65
C ARG A 103 -13.21 13.81 -56.52
N ASN A 104 -12.91 12.55 -56.39
CA ASN A 104 -13.34 11.72 -55.27
C ASN A 104 -12.53 12.07 -54.03
N VAL A 105 -13.17 12.60 -52.98
CA VAL A 105 -12.56 12.96 -51.70
C VAL A 105 -13.12 12.12 -50.55
N THR A 106 -13.79 11.01 -50.84
CA THR A 106 -14.42 10.12 -49.85
C THR A 106 -13.40 9.66 -48.80
N HIS A 107 -12.26 9.14 -49.23
CA HIS A 107 -11.21 8.68 -48.32
C HIS A 107 -10.64 9.79 -47.42
N GLN A 108 -10.51 11.00 -47.97
CA GLN A 108 -10.07 12.16 -47.18
C GLN A 108 -11.09 12.54 -46.10
N VAL A 109 -12.39 12.59 -46.46
CA VAL A 109 -13.48 12.90 -45.52
C VAL A 109 -13.61 11.81 -44.43
N GLU A 110 -13.47 10.55 -44.81
CA GLU A 110 -13.48 9.42 -43.86
C GLU A 110 -12.29 9.49 -42.87
N LEU A 111 -11.08 9.83 -43.37
CA LEU A 111 -9.92 10.04 -42.50
C LEU A 111 -10.07 11.23 -41.55
N GLU A 112 -10.56 12.38 -42.08
CA GLU A 112 -10.85 13.56 -41.28
C GLU A 112 -11.86 13.20 -40.17
N ALA A 113 -12.96 12.51 -40.51
CA ALA A 113 -13.97 12.07 -39.53
C ALA A 113 -13.42 11.06 -38.53
N ALA A 114 -12.57 10.11 -38.95
CA ALA A 114 -11.95 9.14 -38.07
C ALA A 114 -10.99 9.81 -37.07
N ILE A 115 -10.23 10.81 -37.51
CA ILE A 115 -9.37 11.62 -36.64
C ILE A 115 -10.21 12.36 -35.60
N ASP A 116 -11.28 13.06 -36.02
CA ASP A 116 -12.17 13.80 -35.12
C ASP A 116 -12.83 12.87 -34.08
N VAL A 117 -13.29 11.69 -34.50
CA VAL A 117 -13.85 10.69 -33.58
C VAL A 117 -12.81 10.20 -32.59
N SER A 118 -11.60 9.92 -33.07
CA SER A 118 -10.50 9.48 -32.21
C SER A 118 -10.08 10.56 -31.21
N GLU A 119 -9.96 11.80 -31.65
CA GLU A 119 -9.60 12.94 -30.79
C GLU A 119 -10.68 13.20 -29.74
N ASN A 120 -11.95 13.21 -30.14
CA ASN A 120 -13.05 13.39 -29.20
C ASN A 120 -13.14 12.24 -28.18
N ARG A 121 -12.89 11.00 -28.61
CA ARG A 121 -12.83 9.85 -27.71
C ARG A 121 -11.66 9.97 -26.71
N TYR A 122 -10.48 10.33 -27.19
CA TYR A 122 -9.33 10.58 -26.33
C TYR A 122 -9.62 11.68 -25.31
N ARG A 123 -10.11 12.84 -25.75
CA ARG A 123 -10.45 13.98 -24.88
C ARG A 123 -11.48 13.60 -23.83
N THR A 124 -12.51 12.86 -24.23
CA THR A 124 -13.54 12.38 -23.29
C THR A 124 -12.97 11.46 -22.22
N LEU A 125 -12.12 10.49 -22.59
CA LEU A 125 -11.47 9.58 -21.65
C LEU A 125 -10.50 10.33 -20.72
N PHE A 126 -9.73 11.24 -21.27
CA PHE A 126 -8.75 12.05 -20.53
C PHE A 126 -9.43 12.94 -19.47
N ASP A 127 -10.50 13.65 -19.85
CA ASP A 127 -11.22 14.55 -18.95
C ASP A 127 -12.18 13.87 -17.99
N SER A 128 -12.68 12.68 -18.32
CA SER A 128 -13.54 11.89 -17.43
C SER A 128 -12.77 11.07 -16.39
N SER A 129 -11.45 10.95 -16.54
CA SER A 129 -10.61 10.27 -15.55
C SER A 129 -10.73 10.91 -14.17
N PRO A 130 -10.94 10.12 -13.09
CA PRO A 130 -10.96 10.63 -11.73
C PRO A 130 -9.56 10.98 -11.20
N ILE A 131 -8.50 10.50 -11.84
CA ILE A 131 -7.11 10.75 -11.46
C ILE A 131 -6.64 12.03 -12.14
N ALA A 132 -6.00 12.92 -11.38
CA ALA A 132 -5.39 14.12 -11.93
C ALA A 132 -4.19 13.75 -12.81
N TYR A 133 -4.23 14.18 -14.05
CA TYR A 133 -3.20 13.91 -15.04
C TYR A 133 -2.52 15.21 -15.47
N PHE A 134 -1.19 15.17 -15.51
CA PHE A 134 -0.33 16.23 -16.01
C PHE A 134 0.62 15.67 -17.05
N SER A 135 0.71 16.28 -18.22
CA SER A 135 1.80 16.07 -19.15
C SER A 135 2.85 17.14 -18.90
N LEU A 136 4.09 16.74 -18.64
CA LEU A 136 5.19 17.64 -18.31
C LEU A 136 6.29 17.55 -19.37
N SER A 137 6.97 18.67 -19.61
CA SER A 137 8.27 18.62 -20.28
C SER A 137 9.32 17.95 -19.38
N LEU A 138 10.45 17.53 -19.93
CA LEU A 138 11.55 16.92 -19.16
C LEU A 138 12.10 17.82 -18.04
N ILE A 139 11.86 19.13 -18.12
CA ILE A 139 12.23 20.12 -17.09
C ILE A 139 11.07 20.48 -16.15
N GLY A 140 9.95 19.75 -16.24
CA GLY A 140 8.81 19.88 -15.33
C GLY A 140 7.80 20.97 -15.66
N ASN A 141 7.86 21.61 -16.84
CA ASN A 141 6.80 22.56 -17.24
C ASN A 141 5.55 21.79 -17.68
N ILE A 142 4.40 22.24 -17.21
CA ILE A 142 3.11 21.64 -17.53
C ILE A 142 2.71 21.96 -18.96
N LEU A 143 2.50 20.92 -19.75
CA LEU A 143 2.11 21.00 -21.17
C LEU A 143 0.61 20.75 -21.35
N GLN A 144 0.05 19.84 -20.58
CA GLN A 144 -1.37 19.46 -20.63
C GLN A 144 -1.85 19.02 -19.26
N VAL A 145 -3.11 19.26 -18.95
CA VAL A 145 -3.77 18.78 -17.73
C VAL A 145 -5.21 18.35 -18.05
N ASN A 146 -5.74 17.39 -17.29
CA ASN A 146 -7.14 17.01 -17.40
C ASN A 146 -8.01 17.75 -16.39
N ARG A 147 -9.33 17.55 -16.49
CA ARG A 147 -10.32 18.17 -15.59
C ARG A 147 -10.12 17.78 -14.11
N ALA A 148 -9.60 16.57 -13.82
CA ALA A 148 -9.33 16.16 -12.45
C ALA A 148 -8.18 16.97 -11.84
N ALA A 149 -7.13 17.30 -12.60
CA ALA A 149 -6.01 18.12 -12.14
C ALA A 149 -6.45 19.55 -11.79
N THR A 150 -7.32 20.15 -12.61
CA THR A 150 -7.88 21.47 -12.31
C THR A 150 -8.76 21.47 -11.05
N LYS A 151 -9.52 20.40 -10.83
CA LYS A 151 -10.33 20.22 -9.60
C LYS A 151 -9.47 19.99 -8.37
N LEU A 152 -8.42 19.17 -8.48
CA LEU A 152 -7.51 18.84 -7.38
C LEU A 152 -6.81 20.10 -6.86
N LEU A 153 -6.26 20.90 -7.76
CA LEU A 153 -5.48 22.09 -7.40
C LEU A 153 -6.32 23.35 -7.27
N GLY A 154 -7.54 23.37 -7.81
CA GLY A 154 -8.44 24.54 -7.78
C GLY A 154 -8.02 25.68 -8.71
N TYR A 155 -7.08 25.47 -9.63
CA TYR A 155 -6.67 26.43 -10.65
C TYR A 155 -7.42 26.17 -11.96
N LYS A 156 -7.56 27.21 -12.79
CA LYS A 156 -8.00 27.05 -14.17
C LYS A 156 -6.88 26.40 -14.99
N GLU A 157 -7.24 25.72 -16.06
CA GLU A 157 -6.28 25.11 -16.97
C GLU A 157 -5.23 26.12 -17.49
N GLU A 158 -5.69 27.30 -17.91
CA GLU A 158 -4.82 28.39 -18.40
C GLU A 158 -3.77 28.81 -17.39
N ASP A 159 -4.08 28.77 -16.10
CA ASP A 159 -3.19 29.13 -15.00
C ASP A 159 -2.18 28.02 -14.67
N LEU A 160 -2.48 26.78 -15.01
CA LEU A 160 -1.61 25.62 -14.81
C LEU A 160 -0.62 25.48 -15.96
N LEU A 161 -1.08 25.70 -17.19
CA LEU A 161 -0.25 25.55 -18.39
C LEU A 161 0.96 26.47 -18.35
N ARG A 162 2.10 25.96 -18.81
CA ARG A 162 3.42 26.62 -18.86
C ARG A 162 4.06 26.93 -17.51
N ARG A 163 3.38 26.70 -16.38
CA ARG A 163 4.05 26.75 -15.07
C ARG A 163 4.86 25.49 -14.82
N ASN A 164 5.88 25.62 -14.00
CA ASN A 164 6.63 24.46 -13.55
C ASN A 164 5.86 23.74 -12.43
N PHE A 165 5.77 22.42 -12.51
CA PHE A 165 5.06 21.59 -11.53
C PHE A 165 5.56 21.83 -10.09
N SER A 166 6.87 22.07 -9.91
CA SER A 166 7.45 22.37 -8.61
C SER A 166 6.91 23.65 -7.95
N SER A 167 6.24 24.54 -8.72
CA SER A 167 5.65 25.77 -8.16
C SER A 167 4.41 25.50 -7.29
N PHE A 168 3.83 24.32 -7.41
CA PHE A 168 2.67 23.89 -6.60
C PHE A 168 3.08 23.11 -5.34
N LEU A 169 4.35 23.04 -5.03
CA LEU A 169 4.86 22.38 -3.84
C LEU A 169 5.16 23.39 -2.73
N PRO A 170 5.09 22.97 -1.46
CA PRO A 170 5.52 23.80 -0.33
C PRO A 170 6.96 24.29 -0.52
N ASN A 171 7.28 25.49 -0.04
CA ASN A 171 8.61 26.07 -0.13
C ASN A 171 9.63 25.21 0.65
N GLY A 172 10.79 24.92 0.04
CA GLY A 172 11.89 24.16 0.61
C GLY A 172 12.18 22.85 -0.13
N ILE A 173 12.17 21.74 0.55
CA ILE A 173 12.60 20.40 0.09
C ILE A 173 11.86 19.90 -1.18
N GLY A 174 10.63 20.39 -1.41
CA GLY A 174 9.80 19.90 -2.52
C GLY A 174 10.36 20.13 -3.93
N LYS A 175 11.16 21.19 -4.13
CA LYS A 175 11.74 21.47 -5.48
C LYS A 175 12.82 20.48 -5.86
N ASP A 176 13.68 20.12 -4.92
CA ASP A 176 14.79 19.20 -5.16
C ASP A 176 14.25 17.79 -5.40
N ILE A 177 13.24 17.38 -4.62
CA ILE A 177 12.57 16.10 -4.77
C ILE A 177 11.93 15.94 -6.15
N VAL A 178 11.19 16.96 -6.61
CA VAL A 178 10.55 16.89 -7.94
C VAL A 178 11.58 16.92 -9.04
N SER A 179 12.64 17.72 -8.89
CA SER A 179 13.74 17.73 -9.88
C SER A 179 14.41 16.37 -10.00
N GLN A 180 14.63 15.69 -8.89
CA GLN A 180 15.17 14.34 -8.85
C GLN A 180 14.18 13.31 -9.46
N MET A 181 12.91 13.36 -9.06
CA MET A 181 11.86 12.49 -9.61
C MET A 181 11.77 12.62 -11.14
N LEU A 182 11.76 13.85 -11.64
CA LEU A 182 11.70 14.10 -13.08
C LEU A 182 12.98 13.64 -13.80
N ALA A 183 14.16 13.82 -13.20
CA ALA A 183 15.41 13.34 -13.75
C ALA A 183 15.46 11.80 -13.83
N GLU A 184 15.01 11.10 -12.79
CA GLU A 184 14.91 9.63 -12.81
C GLU A 184 13.93 9.16 -13.88
N THR A 185 12.78 9.83 -14.02
CA THR A 185 11.78 9.49 -15.04
C THR A 185 12.33 9.76 -16.44
N ALA A 186 13.04 10.88 -16.66
CA ALA A 186 13.68 11.18 -17.94
C ALA A 186 14.75 10.15 -18.36
N ASN A 187 15.35 9.46 -17.37
CA ASN A 187 16.28 8.34 -17.60
C ASN A 187 15.57 6.99 -17.78
N GLY A 188 14.23 6.97 -17.94
CA GLY A 188 13.43 5.77 -18.19
C GLY A 188 13.02 4.98 -16.94
N LYS A 189 13.23 5.52 -15.74
CA LYS A 189 12.80 4.89 -14.49
C LYS A 189 11.40 5.38 -14.11
N THR A 190 10.46 4.48 -13.88
CA THR A 190 9.12 4.82 -13.36
C THR A 190 9.21 5.12 -11.87
N VAL A 191 8.60 6.22 -11.44
CA VAL A 191 8.36 6.51 -10.02
C VAL A 191 6.90 6.17 -9.73
N GLU A 192 6.65 5.29 -8.75
CA GLU A 192 5.31 4.82 -8.39
C GLU A 192 4.98 5.19 -6.95
N ASP A 193 3.72 5.56 -6.71
CA ASP A 193 3.14 5.81 -5.38
C ASP A 193 3.92 6.78 -4.49
N PHE A 194 4.58 7.77 -5.11
CA PHE A 194 5.33 8.75 -4.34
C PHE A 194 4.40 9.80 -3.74
N GLU A 195 4.36 9.88 -2.41
CA GLU A 195 3.47 10.78 -1.68
C GLU A 195 4.13 12.14 -1.44
N LEU A 196 3.44 13.20 -1.82
CA LEU A 196 3.89 14.57 -1.60
C LEU A 196 2.70 15.51 -1.32
N GLN A 197 3.00 16.68 -0.77
CA GLN A 197 1.99 17.72 -0.58
C GLN A 197 2.01 18.72 -1.73
N MET A 198 0.82 19.06 -2.23
CA MET A 198 0.64 20.11 -3.22
C MET A 198 -0.17 21.27 -2.64
N LYS A 199 0.18 22.48 -3.07
CA LYS A 199 -0.52 23.71 -2.68
C LYS A 199 -1.65 24.01 -3.67
N THR A 200 -2.86 24.09 -3.18
CA THR A 200 -4.04 24.45 -3.93
C THR A 200 -4.17 25.97 -4.13
N SER A 201 -5.06 26.43 -5.00
CA SER A 201 -5.26 27.86 -5.31
C SER A 201 -5.71 28.69 -4.10
N ASP A 202 -6.40 28.09 -3.14
CA ASP A 202 -6.82 28.70 -1.87
C ASP A 202 -5.73 28.65 -0.78
N GLY A 203 -4.54 28.11 -1.11
CA GLY A 203 -3.39 28.06 -0.23
C GLY A 203 -3.36 26.86 0.70
N ARG A 204 -4.34 25.95 0.66
CA ARG A 204 -4.31 24.69 1.42
C ARG A 204 -3.26 23.75 0.86
N LEU A 205 -2.76 22.87 1.73
CA LEU A 205 -1.93 21.74 1.35
C LEU A 205 -2.80 20.50 1.25
N THR A 206 -2.67 19.73 0.18
CA THR A 206 -3.34 18.46 -0.03
C THR A 206 -2.32 17.36 -0.31
N TRP A 207 -2.51 16.20 0.28
CA TRP A 207 -1.66 15.04 0.03
C TRP A 207 -2.05 14.35 -1.27
N VAL A 208 -1.06 14.10 -2.10
CA VAL A 208 -1.22 13.35 -3.35
C VAL A 208 -0.21 12.22 -3.45
N SER A 209 -0.64 11.08 -3.98
CA SER A 209 0.26 10.01 -4.44
C SER A 209 0.54 10.22 -5.93
N VAL A 210 1.80 10.32 -6.28
CA VAL A 210 2.27 10.65 -7.64
C VAL A 210 2.92 9.44 -8.28
N THR A 211 2.54 9.16 -9.52
CA THR A 211 3.19 8.17 -10.39
C THR A 211 3.64 8.86 -11.66
N THR A 212 4.87 8.60 -12.13
CA THR A 212 5.41 9.20 -13.34
C THR A 212 5.90 8.16 -14.32
N ASN A 213 5.69 8.44 -15.63
CA ASN A 213 6.17 7.62 -16.72
C ASN A 213 6.73 8.50 -17.84
N LEU A 214 7.79 8.05 -18.50
CA LEU A 214 8.30 8.67 -19.72
C LEU A 214 7.43 8.25 -20.91
N LEU A 215 6.96 9.22 -21.68
CA LEU A 215 6.26 8.99 -22.95
C LEU A 215 7.14 9.47 -24.08
N GLU A 216 7.50 8.58 -24.99
CA GLU A 216 8.27 8.85 -26.19
C GLU A 216 7.33 8.84 -27.41
N TYR A 217 7.41 9.87 -28.23
CA TYR A 217 6.61 10.02 -29.44
C TYR A 217 7.44 9.70 -30.71
N GLN A 218 6.74 9.41 -31.78
CA GLN A 218 7.38 9.03 -33.07
C GLN A 218 8.24 10.15 -33.67
N ASP A 219 8.01 11.40 -33.29
CA ASP A 219 8.80 12.58 -33.70
C ASP A 219 10.06 12.79 -32.85
N GLN A 220 10.45 11.83 -32.00
CA GLN A 220 11.55 11.88 -31.04
C GLN A 220 11.37 12.91 -29.93
N SER A 221 10.18 13.50 -29.77
CA SER A 221 9.85 14.28 -28.60
C SER A 221 9.53 13.36 -27.41
N SER A 222 9.89 13.80 -26.20
CA SER A 222 9.59 13.05 -24.98
C SER A 222 8.89 13.94 -23.97
N THR A 223 7.89 13.40 -23.29
CA THR A 223 7.20 14.08 -22.19
C THR A 223 7.09 13.14 -21.00
N ILE A 224 6.89 13.71 -19.81
CA ILE A 224 6.64 12.94 -18.60
C ILE A 224 5.14 12.99 -18.32
N ALA A 225 4.52 11.81 -18.32
CA ALA A 225 3.18 11.64 -17.81
C ALA A 225 3.23 11.54 -16.28
N LEU A 226 2.55 12.46 -15.59
CA LEU A 226 2.43 12.47 -14.14
C LEU A 226 0.96 12.29 -13.77
N MET A 227 0.68 11.24 -13.01
CA MET A 227 -0.63 10.97 -12.43
C MET A 227 -0.58 11.30 -10.94
N ALA A 228 -1.54 12.10 -10.45
CA ALA A 228 -1.66 12.46 -9.05
C ALA A 228 -3.02 12.02 -8.50
N LEU A 229 -2.98 11.13 -7.52
CA LEU A 229 -4.17 10.65 -6.81
C LEU A 229 -4.31 11.41 -5.50
N ASP A 230 -5.48 11.97 -5.24
CA ASP A 230 -5.79 12.61 -3.95
C ASP A 230 -5.85 11.54 -2.84
N VAL A 231 -4.93 11.62 -1.89
CA VAL A 231 -4.84 10.73 -0.72
C VAL A 231 -5.01 11.49 0.60
N ASP A 232 -5.47 12.75 0.54
CA ASP A 232 -5.59 13.64 1.69
C ASP A 232 -6.48 13.05 2.79
N ARG A 233 -7.62 12.45 2.41
CA ARG A 233 -8.53 11.79 3.37
C ARG A 233 -7.85 10.62 4.08
N ARG A 234 -7.09 9.81 3.35
CA ARG A 234 -6.37 8.67 3.90
C ARG A 234 -5.29 9.14 4.85
N LYS A 235 -4.44 10.08 4.43
CA LYS A 235 -3.36 10.64 5.27
C LYS A 235 -3.86 11.33 6.52
N ASN A 236 -4.93 12.12 6.41
CA ASN A 236 -5.52 12.77 7.58
C ASN A 236 -6.16 11.76 8.55
N ALA A 237 -6.69 10.62 8.06
CA ALA A 237 -7.19 9.55 8.92
C ALA A 237 -6.05 8.83 9.63
N GLU A 238 -4.99 8.46 8.92
CA GLU A 238 -3.77 7.85 9.47
C GLU A 238 -3.13 8.74 10.55
N GLU A 239 -2.99 10.05 10.30
CA GLU A 239 -2.43 11.00 11.25
C GLU A 239 -3.31 11.17 12.50
N ARG A 240 -4.63 11.23 12.33
CA ARG A 240 -5.57 11.26 13.47
C ARG A 240 -5.47 10.00 14.31
N GLU A 241 -5.43 8.84 13.68
CA GLU A 241 -5.25 7.56 14.37
C GLU A 241 -3.93 7.55 15.16
N LYS A 242 -2.85 8.01 14.54
CA LYS A 242 -1.54 8.13 15.19
C LYS A 242 -1.60 9.05 16.42
N ILE A 243 -2.17 10.25 16.27
CA ILE A 243 -2.32 11.20 17.37
C ILE A 243 -3.17 10.63 18.50
N GLU A 244 -4.30 10.00 18.20
CA GLU A 244 -5.15 9.39 19.22
C GLU A 244 -4.45 8.22 19.92
N ARG A 245 -3.68 7.43 19.18
CA ARG A 245 -2.84 6.37 19.73
C ARG A 245 -1.76 6.93 20.66
N GLU A 246 -1.05 7.97 20.24
CA GLU A 246 -0.03 8.64 21.07
C GLU A 246 -0.63 9.24 22.34
N ARG A 247 -1.82 9.85 22.25
CA ARG A 247 -2.54 10.36 23.43
C ARG A 247 -2.94 9.24 24.38
N ALA A 248 -3.52 8.15 23.86
CA ALA A 248 -3.86 7.00 24.69
C ALA A 248 -2.62 6.43 25.38
N ASN A 249 -1.49 6.43 24.68
CA ASN A 249 -0.20 6.02 25.18
C ASN A 249 0.25 6.88 26.38
N LEU A 250 0.25 8.18 26.19
CA LEU A 250 0.64 9.14 27.23
C LEU A 250 -0.25 9.02 28.48
N TYR A 251 -1.58 8.95 28.28
CA TYR A 251 -2.50 8.80 29.42
C TYR A 251 -2.24 7.52 30.21
N LEU A 252 -2.01 6.40 29.53
CA LEU A 252 -1.71 5.14 30.22
C LEU A 252 -0.36 5.19 30.94
N GLU A 253 0.66 5.82 30.38
CA GLU A 253 1.97 5.96 31.02
C GLU A 253 1.88 6.80 32.29
N VAL A 254 1.24 7.98 32.21
CA VAL A 254 1.03 8.86 33.38
C VAL A 254 0.20 8.16 34.44
N MET A 255 -0.95 7.57 34.07
CA MET A 255 -1.81 6.88 35.04
C MET A 255 -1.13 5.68 35.70
N THR A 256 -0.36 4.89 34.94
CA THR A 256 0.34 3.73 35.51
C THR A 256 1.48 4.17 36.43
N HIS A 257 2.17 5.28 36.12
CA HIS A 257 3.18 5.85 36.99
C HIS A 257 2.57 6.31 38.32
N ASP A 258 1.49 7.08 38.28
CA ASP A 258 0.85 7.61 39.49
C ASP A 258 0.21 6.51 40.34
N LEU A 259 -0.44 5.52 39.70
CA LEU A 259 -0.96 4.35 40.41
C LEU A 259 0.15 3.55 41.09
N ASN A 260 1.31 3.38 40.44
CA ASN A 260 2.44 2.70 41.04
C ASN A 260 2.96 3.45 42.28
N ASN A 261 3.05 4.78 42.24
CA ASN A 261 3.48 5.58 43.36
C ASN A 261 2.52 5.42 44.56
N VAL A 262 1.21 5.46 44.28
CA VAL A 262 0.19 5.23 45.33
C VAL A 262 0.29 3.81 45.89
N ASN A 263 0.41 2.81 45.04
CA ASN A 263 0.53 1.40 45.46
C ASN A 263 1.81 1.17 46.28
N GLN A 264 2.95 1.78 45.91
CA GLN A 264 4.19 1.68 46.68
C GLN A 264 4.04 2.31 48.06
N SER A 265 3.40 3.49 48.17
CA SER A 265 3.12 4.14 49.43
C SER A 265 2.22 3.28 50.34
N LEU A 266 1.18 2.68 49.77
CA LEU A 266 0.28 1.78 50.49
C LEU A 266 1.01 0.50 50.93
N LEU A 267 1.84 -0.12 50.06
CA LEU A 267 2.64 -1.30 50.43
C LEU A 267 3.63 -1.00 51.58
N PHE A 268 4.27 0.17 51.50
CA PHE A 268 5.16 0.62 52.60
C PHE A 268 4.38 0.78 53.91
N SER A 269 3.25 1.47 53.90
CA SER A 269 2.41 1.71 55.06
C SER A 269 1.85 0.41 55.66
N THR A 270 1.32 -0.47 54.82
CA THR A 270 0.78 -1.76 55.28
C THR A 270 1.89 -2.67 55.80
N GLY A 271 3.07 -2.68 55.15
CA GLY A 271 4.22 -3.45 55.60
C GLY A 271 4.75 -3.01 56.97
N LEU A 272 4.80 -1.68 57.24
CA LEU A 272 5.14 -1.16 58.55
C LEU A 272 4.12 -1.59 59.61
N LEU A 273 2.85 -1.58 59.29
CA LEU A 273 1.79 -2.05 60.18
C LEU A 273 1.87 -3.55 60.45
N GLU A 274 2.19 -4.37 59.47
CA GLU A 274 2.35 -5.82 59.61
C GLU A 274 3.48 -6.21 60.53
N THR A 275 4.57 -5.42 60.53
CA THR A 275 5.76 -5.65 61.38
C THR A 275 5.64 -5.05 62.81
N SER A 276 4.59 -4.24 63.05
CA SER A 276 4.39 -3.60 64.36
C SER A 276 3.87 -4.58 65.40
N GLU A 277 4.51 -4.62 66.57
CA GLU A 277 4.07 -5.42 67.70
C GLU A 277 2.83 -4.81 68.41
N ASP A 278 2.57 -3.53 68.22
CA ASP A 278 1.48 -2.79 68.88
C ASP A 278 0.08 -3.09 68.30
N ILE A 279 0.00 -3.85 67.18
CA ILE A 279 -1.25 -4.14 66.54
C ILE A 279 -1.91 -5.39 67.19
N PRO A 280 -3.13 -5.21 67.73
CA PRO A 280 -3.85 -6.34 68.28
C PRO A 280 -4.08 -7.47 67.29
N GLU A 281 -3.93 -8.72 67.72
CA GLU A 281 -3.99 -9.95 66.92
C GLU A 281 -5.27 -10.03 66.04
N ARG A 282 -6.39 -9.52 66.55
CA ARG A 282 -7.68 -9.46 65.83
C ARG A 282 -7.67 -8.65 64.53
N TYR A 283 -6.72 -7.75 64.32
CA TYR A 283 -6.60 -6.90 63.12
C TYR A 283 -5.56 -7.43 62.13
N ARG A 284 -4.71 -8.39 62.49
CA ARG A 284 -3.69 -8.96 61.61
C ARG A 284 -4.29 -9.57 60.32
N PRO A 285 -5.42 -10.34 60.37
CA PRO A 285 -6.05 -10.84 59.14
C PRO A 285 -6.48 -9.72 58.19
N LEU A 286 -7.02 -8.60 58.72
CA LEU A 286 -7.43 -7.45 57.89
C LEU A 286 -6.25 -6.75 57.23
N LEU A 287 -5.10 -6.67 57.92
CA LEU A 287 -3.86 -6.10 57.40
C LEU A 287 -3.33 -7.02 56.27
N HIS A 288 -3.27 -8.32 56.47
CA HIS A 288 -2.87 -9.28 55.45
C HIS A 288 -3.75 -9.18 54.19
N GLU A 289 -5.06 -9.11 54.39
CA GLU A 289 -6.01 -8.92 53.28
C GLU A 289 -5.79 -7.60 52.56
N SER A 290 -5.56 -6.52 53.28
CA SER A 290 -5.26 -5.20 52.72
C SER A 290 -3.96 -5.20 51.94
N SER A 291 -2.87 -5.73 52.47
CA SER A 291 -1.58 -5.89 51.78
C SER A 291 -1.73 -6.74 50.51
N TRP A 292 -2.46 -7.83 50.60
CA TRP A 292 -2.76 -8.70 49.43
C TRP A 292 -3.46 -7.92 48.33
N ASN A 293 -4.51 -7.15 48.66
CA ASN A 293 -5.25 -6.35 47.69
C ASN A 293 -4.39 -5.27 47.05
N VAL A 294 -3.51 -4.62 47.80
CA VAL A 294 -2.56 -3.64 47.24
C VAL A 294 -1.54 -4.28 46.32
N ARG A 295 -0.97 -5.45 46.69
CA ARG A 295 -0.07 -6.23 45.81
C ARG A 295 -0.79 -6.66 44.53
N ARG A 296 -2.06 -7.09 44.65
CA ARG A 296 -2.88 -7.44 43.49
C ARG A 296 -3.09 -6.24 42.54
N ALA A 297 -3.40 -5.06 43.10
CA ALA A 297 -3.56 -3.83 42.31
C ALA A 297 -2.24 -3.45 41.60
N ALA A 298 -1.12 -3.50 42.31
CA ALA A 298 0.19 -3.22 41.73
C ALA A 298 0.52 -4.16 40.56
N ARG A 299 0.22 -5.46 40.70
CA ARG A 299 0.38 -6.43 39.58
C ARG A 299 -0.54 -6.12 38.38
N MET A 300 -1.79 -5.71 38.63
CA MET A 300 -2.69 -5.32 37.54
C MET A 300 -2.12 -4.14 36.74
N VAL A 301 -1.57 -3.14 37.42
CA VAL A 301 -0.92 -1.99 36.79
C VAL A 301 0.33 -2.42 36.01
N ALA A 302 1.17 -3.29 36.58
CA ALA A 302 2.36 -3.82 35.91
C ALA A 302 2.01 -4.62 34.65
N ASN A 303 1.00 -5.48 34.72
CA ASN A 303 0.52 -6.26 33.57
C ASN A 303 -0.08 -5.36 32.48
N LEU A 304 -0.83 -4.32 32.83
CA LEU A 304 -1.35 -3.34 31.90
C LEU A 304 -0.22 -2.61 31.16
N ARG A 305 0.79 -2.16 31.92
CA ARG A 305 1.98 -1.50 31.34
C ARG A 305 2.74 -2.42 30.39
N ALA A 306 2.90 -3.70 30.72
CA ALA A 306 3.57 -4.68 29.87
C ALA A 306 2.78 -4.94 28.59
N LEU A 307 1.45 -5.12 28.68
CA LEU A 307 0.57 -5.28 27.51
C LEU A 307 0.69 -4.09 26.55
N PHE A 308 0.78 -2.91 27.13
CA PHE A 308 0.87 -1.67 26.39
C PHE A 308 2.20 -1.53 25.66
N ARG A 309 3.32 -1.80 26.34
CA ARG A 309 4.65 -1.77 25.72
C ARG A 309 4.77 -2.81 24.60
N LEU A 310 4.26 -4.01 24.81
CA LEU A 310 4.24 -5.05 23.78
C LEU A 310 3.44 -4.67 22.53
N ALA A 311 2.42 -3.82 22.68
CA ALA A 311 1.60 -3.38 21.56
C ALA A 311 2.28 -2.27 20.73
N ASN A 312 3.07 -1.41 21.37
CA ASN A 312 3.67 -0.22 20.75
C ASN A 312 5.13 -0.40 20.35
N GLU A 313 5.88 -1.11 21.17
CA GLU A 313 7.30 -1.37 21.00
C GLU A 313 7.58 -2.86 21.22
N PRO A 314 7.22 -3.73 20.24
CA PRO A 314 7.46 -5.14 20.41
C PRO A 314 8.97 -5.39 20.56
N PRO A 315 9.40 -6.09 21.65
CA PRO A 315 10.81 -6.31 21.90
C PRO A 315 11.41 -7.24 20.83
N THR A 316 12.68 -7.03 20.51
CA THR A 316 13.45 -7.90 19.63
C THR A 316 13.62 -9.28 20.26
N ARG A 317 13.45 -10.33 19.49
CA ARG A 317 13.72 -11.71 19.92
C ARG A 317 15.23 -11.93 19.98
N SER A 318 15.67 -12.57 21.03
CA SER A 318 17.07 -12.96 21.24
C SER A 318 17.17 -14.38 21.76
N LYS A 319 18.38 -14.93 21.73
CA LYS A 319 18.68 -16.19 22.39
C LYS A 319 18.51 -16.05 23.90
N VAL A 320 17.63 -16.84 24.49
CA VAL A 320 17.41 -16.83 25.93
C VAL A 320 17.36 -18.25 26.46
N ASP A 321 17.95 -18.46 27.64
CA ASP A 321 17.83 -19.71 28.37
C ASP A 321 16.54 -19.66 29.22
N PHE A 322 15.61 -20.56 28.97
CA PHE A 322 14.34 -20.59 29.68
C PHE A 322 14.51 -20.82 31.20
N TYR A 323 15.57 -21.51 31.62
CA TYR A 323 15.91 -21.74 33.02
C TYR A 323 16.05 -20.43 33.81
N ASP A 324 16.75 -19.44 33.27
CA ASP A 324 17.01 -18.19 33.99
C ASP A 324 15.72 -17.43 34.30
N TYR A 325 14.74 -17.45 33.38
CA TYR A 325 13.42 -16.83 33.57
C TYR A 325 12.51 -17.61 34.52
N LEU A 326 12.58 -18.94 34.46
CA LEU A 326 11.84 -19.79 35.40
C LEU A 326 12.35 -19.58 36.83
N GLU A 327 13.66 -19.56 37.02
CA GLU A 327 14.27 -19.40 38.36
C GLU A 327 13.97 -18.01 38.93
N SER A 328 14.09 -16.93 38.13
CA SER A 328 13.73 -15.56 38.56
C SER A 328 12.24 -15.50 38.98
N ALA A 329 11.36 -16.08 38.21
CA ALA A 329 9.93 -16.11 38.54
C ALA A 329 9.64 -16.92 39.82
N LEU A 330 10.35 -18.03 40.04
CA LEU A 330 10.22 -18.84 41.26
C LEU A 330 10.65 -18.08 42.51
N VAL A 331 11.76 -17.34 42.44
CA VAL A 331 12.22 -16.49 43.56
C VAL A 331 11.14 -15.46 43.92
N THR A 332 10.58 -14.81 42.93
CA THR A 332 9.53 -13.79 43.13
C THR A 332 8.25 -14.39 43.72
N VAL A 333 7.79 -15.53 43.17
CA VAL A 333 6.57 -16.20 43.64
C VAL A 333 6.73 -16.70 45.07
N ARG A 334 7.87 -17.31 45.43
CA ARG A 334 8.13 -17.72 46.82
C ARG A 334 8.11 -16.55 47.80
N GLY A 335 8.60 -15.37 47.38
CA GLY A 335 8.53 -14.15 48.17
C GLY A 335 7.11 -13.61 48.35
N ASP A 336 6.24 -13.79 47.35
CA ASP A 336 4.84 -13.37 47.41
C ASP A 336 3.97 -14.27 48.33
N PHE A 337 4.34 -15.54 48.52
CA PHE A 337 3.60 -16.54 49.31
C PHE A 337 4.47 -17.16 50.43
N PRO A 338 5.00 -16.39 51.38
CA PRO A 338 5.88 -16.91 52.44
C PRO A 338 5.18 -17.91 53.40
N TRP A 339 3.83 -17.94 53.40
CA TRP A 339 3.03 -18.82 54.22
C TRP A 339 2.67 -20.15 53.52
N LYS A 340 2.99 -20.31 52.23
CA LYS A 340 2.79 -21.54 51.46
C LYS A 340 4.12 -22.17 51.04
N LYS A 341 4.17 -23.49 51.10
CA LYS A 341 5.32 -24.24 50.61
C LYS A 341 5.14 -24.64 49.16
N LEU A 342 6.06 -24.27 48.27
CA LEU A 342 6.07 -24.72 46.90
C LEU A 342 6.98 -25.92 46.74
N GLU A 343 6.42 -27.09 46.41
CA GLU A 343 7.12 -28.31 46.02
C GLU A 343 7.18 -28.39 44.50
N LEU A 344 8.36 -28.07 43.93
CA LEU A 344 8.60 -28.06 42.51
C LEU A 344 9.33 -29.31 42.05
N THR A 345 8.82 -29.96 41.02
CA THR A 345 9.53 -31.01 40.25
C THR A 345 9.78 -30.48 38.85
N THR A 346 11.02 -30.53 38.36
CA THR A 346 11.32 -30.02 37.00
C THR A 346 12.48 -30.82 36.37
N ASN A 347 12.45 -30.91 35.04
CA ASN A 347 13.57 -31.43 34.22
C ASN A 347 14.35 -30.29 33.52
N ILE A 348 14.03 -29.02 33.84
CA ILE A 348 14.65 -27.85 33.22
C ILE A 348 15.95 -27.56 33.91
N GLU A 349 17.03 -27.70 33.18
CA GLU A 349 18.40 -27.45 33.61
C GLU A 349 18.98 -26.27 32.82
N LYS A 350 19.92 -25.55 33.45
CA LYS A 350 20.57 -24.40 32.82
C LYS A 350 21.33 -24.81 31.54
N GLY A 351 21.11 -24.04 30.47
CA GLY A 351 21.74 -24.26 29.15
C GLY A 351 21.10 -25.36 28.30
N ARG A 352 20.00 -25.97 28.76
CA ARG A 352 19.39 -27.10 28.05
C ARG A 352 18.26 -26.66 27.09
N PHE A 353 17.53 -25.62 27.42
CA PHE A 353 16.36 -25.16 26.65
C PHE A 353 16.54 -23.72 26.23
N GLU A 354 17.20 -23.52 25.09
CA GLU A 354 17.43 -22.20 24.49
C GLU A 354 16.27 -21.87 23.53
N VAL A 355 15.56 -20.80 23.80
CA VAL A 355 14.39 -20.37 23.00
C VAL A 355 14.60 -18.99 22.39
N ALA A 356 13.92 -18.72 21.27
CA ALA A 356 13.82 -17.37 20.75
C ALA A 356 12.83 -16.59 21.64
N GLY A 357 13.35 -15.74 22.51
CA GLY A 357 12.56 -15.06 23.52
C GLY A 357 12.99 -13.61 23.72
N HIS A 358 12.44 -13.00 24.75
CA HIS A 358 12.79 -11.66 25.20
C HIS A 358 12.50 -11.51 26.71
N GLN A 359 12.89 -10.39 27.31
CA GLN A 359 12.79 -10.12 28.74
C GLN A 359 11.43 -10.38 29.39
N TYR A 360 10.32 -10.35 28.64
CA TYR A 360 8.97 -10.59 29.18
C TYR A 360 8.64 -12.09 29.39
N LEU A 361 9.53 -13.02 29.07
CA LEU A 361 9.33 -14.44 29.40
C LEU A 361 9.23 -14.69 30.91
N GLU A 362 9.90 -13.89 31.72
CA GLU A 362 9.77 -13.94 33.18
C GLU A 362 8.30 -13.74 33.61
N GLN A 363 7.59 -12.77 32.99
CA GLN A 363 6.19 -12.53 33.30
C GLN A 363 5.29 -13.70 32.90
N VAL A 364 5.66 -14.46 31.85
CA VAL A 364 4.94 -15.68 31.46
C VAL A 364 5.06 -16.72 32.61
N CYS A 365 6.29 -17.03 33.01
CA CYS A 365 6.55 -17.95 34.10
C CYS A 365 5.88 -17.48 35.39
N PHE A 366 6.09 -16.22 35.76
CA PHE A 366 5.49 -15.65 36.97
C PHE A 366 3.97 -15.75 37.02
N ASN A 367 3.25 -15.35 35.93
CA ASN A 367 1.79 -15.36 35.94
C ASN A 367 1.22 -16.79 36.05
N ILE A 368 1.86 -17.80 35.44
CA ILE A 368 1.41 -19.19 35.53
C ILE A 368 1.69 -19.74 36.93
N LEU A 369 2.91 -19.57 37.45
CA LEU A 369 3.29 -20.01 38.80
C LEU A 369 2.44 -19.33 39.88
N HIS A 370 2.24 -18.02 39.76
CA HIS A 370 1.44 -17.25 40.72
C HIS A 370 -0.02 -17.71 40.74
N ASN A 371 -0.59 -18.04 39.57
CA ASN A 371 -1.94 -18.62 39.49
C ASN A 371 -2.03 -19.97 40.23
N ALA A 372 -1.06 -20.87 40.02
CA ALA A 372 -1.00 -22.15 40.71
C ALA A 372 -0.97 -21.94 42.24
N MET A 373 -0.14 -21.01 42.73
CA MET A 373 -0.08 -20.70 44.17
C MET A 373 -1.34 -20.03 44.72
N THR A 374 -2.03 -19.23 43.89
CA THR A 374 -3.23 -18.47 44.30
C THR A 374 -4.46 -19.38 44.41
N PHE A 375 -4.64 -20.28 43.46
CA PHE A 375 -5.88 -21.09 43.35
C PHE A 375 -5.81 -22.42 44.07
N ASP A 376 -4.63 -22.92 44.41
CA ASP A 376 -4.51 -24.10 45.28
C ASP A 376 -4.74 -23.70 46.73
N GLU A 377 -5.71 -24.35 47.40
CA GLU A 377 -6.09 -24.07 48.78
C GLU A 377 -5.17 -24.70 49.83
N ASN A 378 -4.26 -25.60 49.40
CA ASN A 378 -3.37 -26.28 50.31
C ASN A 378 -2.19 -25.42 50.76
N ASP A 379 -1.66 -25.64 51.95
CA ASP A 379 -0.44 -25.02 52.46
C ASP A 379 0.81 -25.45 51.71
N THR A 380 0.77 -26.66 51.11
CA THR A 380 1.83 -27.20 50.26
C THR A 380 1.30 -27.38 48.84
N VAL A 381 1.77 -26.50 47.95
CA VAL A 381 1.39 -26.50 46.53
C VAL A 381 2.38 -27.35 45.75
N LYS A 382 1.89 -28.34 45.04
CA LYS A 382 2.68 -29.22 44.15
C LYS A 382 2.62 -28.73 42.75
N LEU A 383 3.80 -28.52 42.13
CA LEU A 383 3.92 -28.05 40.74
C LEU A 383 4.99 -28.85 39.99
N GLU A 384 4.67 -29.26 38.77
CA GLU A 384 5.61 -29.88 37.87
C GLU A 384 5.83 -28.96 36.69
N VAL A 385 7.11 -28.67 36.35
CA VAL A 385 7.45 -27.86 35.17
C VAL A 385 8.42 -28.69 34.30
N ASN A 386 7.90 -29.15 33.16
CA ASN A 386 8.66 -30.04 32.27
C ASN A 386 8.85 -29.38 30.90
N ALA A 387 10.01 -29.60 30.27
CA ALA A 387 10.27 -29.12 28.93
C ALA A 387 10.78 -30.25 28.03
N GLU A 388 10.41 -30.17 26.75
CA GLU A 388 10.80 -31.10 25.69
C GLU A 388 11.08 -30.35 24.39
N VAL A 389 12.17 -30.68 23.69
CA VAL A 389 12.48 -30.16 22.38
C VAL A 389 11.76 -30.99 21.32
N LEU A 390 10.98 -30.35 20.48
CA LEU A 390 10.29 -30.95 19.34
C LEU A 390 11.03 -30.57 18.06
N ASP A 391 12.03 -31.37 17.70
CA ASP A 391 12.92 -31.08 16.57
C ASP A 391 12.20 -31.00 15.22
N GLU A 392 11.13 -31.77 15.03
CA GLU A 392 10.37 -31.80 13.78
C GLU A 392 9.70 -30.44 13.47
N VAL A 393 9.27 -29.74 14.49
CA VAL A 393 8.57 -28.42 14.37
C VAL A 393 9.43 -27.27 14.87
N LYS A 394 10.68 -27.52 15.26
CA LYS A 394 11.61 -26.52 15.79
C LYS A 394 11.03 -25.70 16.95
N MET A 395 10.38 -26.38 17.89
CA MET A 395 9.74 -25.77 19.03
C MET A 395 10.21 -26.42 20.33
N VAL A 396 10.15 -25.66 21.42
CA VAL A 396 10.28 -26.19 22.78
C VAL A 396 8.89 -26.21 23.39
N LYS A 397 8.41 -27.39 23.75
CA LYS A 397 7.18 -27.59 24.51
C LYS A 397 7.51 -27.49 25.99
N ILE A 398 6.81 -26.61 26.71
CA ILE A 398 6.97 -26.41 28.15
C ILE A 398 5.61 -26.61 28.81
N GLU A 399 5.55 -27.46 29.81
CA GLU A 399 4.33 -27.80 30.52
C GLU A 399 4.44 -27.36 31.98
N PHE A 400 3.50 -26.55 32.45
CA PHE A 400 3.28 -26.25 33.87
C PHE A 400 2.06 -27.03 34.34
N ILE A 401 2.23 -27.94 35.28
CA ILE A 401 1.21 -28.86 35.72
C ILE A 401 0.95 -28.61 37.23
N ASP A 402 -0.21 -28.06 37.56
CA ASP A 402 -0.65 -27.84 38.94
C ASP A 402 -1.60 -28.95 39.42
N HIS A 403 -1.75 -29.04 40.72
CA HIS A 403 -2.63 -29.98 41.40
C HIS A 403 -3.81 -29.24 42.07
N GLY A 404 -4.10 -28.01 41.62
CA GLY A 404 -5.19 -27.18 42.13
C GLY A 404 -6.58 -27.63 41.61
N PRO A 405 -7.59 -26.73 41.69
CA PRO A 405 -8.96 -27.02 41.27
C PRO A 405 -9.15 -27.14 39.76
N GLY A 406 -8.06 -26.87 38.96
CA GLY A 406 -8.08 -26.90 37.51
C GLY A 406 -8.92 -25.82 36.86
N VAL A 407 -9.22 -25.99 35.55
CA VAL A 407 -9.97 -25.03 34.75
C VAL A 407 -11.16 -25.72 34.09
N PRO A 408 -12.39 -25.31 34.38
CA PRO A 408 -13.59 -25.88 33.73
C PRO A 408 -13.52 -25.77 32.20
N ASP A 409 -14.04 -26.76 31.46
CA ASP A 409 -13.99 -26.81 30.01
C ASP A 409 -14.61 -25.57 29.35
N SER A 410 -15.70 -25.06 29.90
CA SER A 410 -16.34 -23.83 29.43
C SER A 410 -15.46 -22.59 29.51
N ALA A 411 -14.43 -22.60 30.38
CA ALA A 411 -13.54 -21.47 30.61
C ALA A 411 -12.22 -21.56 29.82
N LYS A 412 -11.80 -22.77 29.40
CA LYS A 412 -10.47 -22.99 28.77
C LYS A 412 -10.19 -22.13 27.57
N GLU A 413 -11.18 -21.86 26.71
CA GLU A 413 -11.01 -21.00 25.55
C GLU A 413 -10.96 -19.50 25.90
N PHE A 414 -11.55 -19.11 27.02
CA PHE A 414 -11.78 -17.71 27.39
C PHE A 414 -10.77 -17.16 28.40
N ILE A 415 -10.08 -18.01 29.17
CA ILE A 415 -9.14 -17.54 30.22
C ILE A 415 -8.00 -16.68 29.67
N PHE A 416 -7.64 -16.82 28.39
CA PHE A 416 -6.63 -16.03 27.70
C PHE A 416 -7.19 -14.77 27.01
N ARG A 417 -8.53 -14.66 26.85
CA ARG A 417 -9.20 -13.56 26.15
C ARG A 417 -9.92 -12.65 27.15
N ARG A 418 -9.93 -11.35 26.87
CA ARG A 418 -10.62 -10.36 27.69
C ARG A 418 -12.13 -10.26 27.40
N THR A 419 -12.61 -10.84 26.32
CA THR A 419 -13.97 -10.75 25.83
C THR A 419 -14.80 -11.94 26.33
N GLY A 420 -15.42 -11.77 27.50
CA GLY A 420 -16.51 -12.62 28.00
C GLY A 420 -17.76 -11.78 28.14
N SER A 421 -18.94 -12.39 27.95
CA SER A 421 -20.25 -11.77 28.15
C SER A 421 -20.37 -11.14 29.55
N PRO A 422 -21.09 -10.01 29.72
CA PRO A 422 -21.22 -9.32 31.01
C PRO A 422 -21.83 -10.16 32.13
N ASP A 423 -22.49 -11.27 31.79
CA ASP A 423 -23.30 -12.08 32.73
C ASP A 423 -22.57 -13.28 33.35
N GLU A 424 -21.34 -13.60 32.92
CA GLU A 424 -20.59 -14.69 33.55
C GLU A 424 -19.61 -14.15 34.60
N GLN A 425 -19.95 -14.35 35.86
CA GLN A 425 -19.04 -14.21 37.02
C GLN A 425 -17.96 -15.31 36.99
N ILE A 426 -17.03 -15.23 36.01
CA ILE A 426 -15.82 -16.06 36.04
C ILE A 426 -14.86 -15.42 37.05
N VAL A 427 -14.75 -16.04 38.18
CA VAL A 427 -13.76 -15.76 39.22
C VAL A 427 -12.36 -15.93 38.56
N GLY A 428 -11.63 -14.85 38.38
CA GLY A 428 -10.26 -14.90 37.81
C GLY A 428 -9.95 -13.91 36.70
N ARG A 429 -10.69 -12.81 36.56
CA ARG A 429 -10.45 -11.75 35.57
C ARG A 429 -9.15 -10.95 35.83
N GLY A 430 -8.00 -11.65 35.87
CA GLY A 430 -6.71 -11.01 35.92
C GLY A 430 -6.14 -10.79 34.52
N LEU A 431 -5.49 -9.65 34.29
CA LEU A 431 -4.76 -9.34 33.05
C LEU A 431 -3.56 -10.30 32.82
N GLY A 432 -3.25 -11.18 33.79
CA GLY A 432 -2.07 -12.05 33.76
C GLY A 432 -2.05 -13.03 32.60
N LEU A 433 -3.10 -13.85 32.43
CA LEU A 433 -3.14 -14.84 31.34
C LEU A 433 -3.34 -14.19 29.96
N THR A 434 -4.01 -13.03 29.88
CA THR A 434 -4.06 -12.24 28.65
C THR A 434 -2.68 -11.73 28.27
N LEU A 435 -1.88 -11.28 29.25
CA LEU A 435 -0.50 -10.90 29.04
C LEU A 435 0.37 -12.07 28.57
N VAL A 436 0.18 -13.25 29.19
CA VAL A 436 0.90 -14.49 28.81
C VAL A 436 0.62 -14.82 27.32
N ASP A 437 -0.65 -14.84 26.92
CA ASP A 437 -1.02 -15.11 25.51
C ASP A 437 -0.40 -14.08 24.55
N ARG A 438 -0.41 -12.81 24.93
CA ARG A 438 0.17 -11.75 24.09
C ARG A 438 1.69 -11.86 23.98
N ILE A 439 2.40 -12.14 25.08
CA ILE A 439 3.85 -12.37 25.08
C ILE A 439 4.19 -13.58 24.21
N VAL A 440 3.53 -14.70 24.44
CA VAL A 440 3.78 -15.96 23.71
C VAL A 440 3.54 -15.78 22.21
N LYS A 441 2.45 -15.09 21.81
CA LYS A 441 2.19 -14.76 20.39
C LYS A 441 3.24 -13.83 19.80
N ASN A 442 3.70 -12.84 20.55
CA ASN A 442 4.75 -11.92 20.09
C ASN A 442 6.06 -12.67 19.78
N ILE A 443 6.38 -13.70 20.58
CA ILE A 443 7.53 -14.58 20.35
C ILE A 443 7.32 -15.51 19.14
N GLY A 444 6.08 -15.69 18.67
CA GLY A 444 5.71 -16.65 17.63
C GLY A 444 5.37 -18.02 18.20
N GLY A 445 5.10 -18.09 19.50
CA GLY A 445 4.67 -19.29 20.22
C GLY A 445 3.16 -19.45 20.28
N LYS A 446 2.73 -20.47 21.00
CA LYS A 446 1.31 -20.77 21.31
C LYS A 446 1.19 -21.18 22.77
N ILE A 447 0.06 -20.85 23.41
CA ILE A 447 -0.29 -21.34 24.74
C ILE A 447 -1.69 -21.94 24.72
N ARG A 448 -1.88 -23.01 25.49
CA ARG A 448 -3.18 -23.63 25.76
C ARG A 448 -3.22 -24.19 27.17
N VAL A 449 -4.43 -24.48 27.64
CA VAL A 449 -4.64 -25.17 28.91
C VAL A 449 -5.40 -26.49 28.68
N GLU A 450 -4.94 -27.51 29.35
CA GLU A 450 -5.49 -28.87 29.33
C GLU A 450 -5.75 -29.34 30.77
N ASP A 451 -6.49 -30.44 30.94
CA ASP A 451 -6.62 -31.09 32.24
C ASP A 451 -5.33 -31.84 32.59
N ARG A 452 -4.93 -31.79 33.85
CA ARG A 452 -3.85 -32.65 34.36
C ARG A 452 -4.20 -34.13 34.21
N VAL A 453 -5.43 -34.49 34.61
CA VAL A 453 -5.98 -35.83 34.43
C VAL A 453 -7.03 -35.77 33.33
N LYS A 454 -6.88 -36.59 32.32
CA LYS A 454 -7.73 -36.59 31.12
C LYS A 454 -9.21 -36.65 31.51
N ASP A 455 -10.01 -35.74 30.99
CA ASP A 455 -11.49 -35.63 31.20
C ASP A 455 -11.91 -35.35 32.65
N ASP A 456 -11.01 -34.89 33.54
CA ASP A 456 -11.31 -34.47 34.91
C ASP A 456 -10.54 -33.18 35.26
N HIS A 457 -11.18 -32.06 34.98
CA HIS A 457 -10.61 -30.75 35.24
C HIS A 457 -10.36 -30.50 36.75
N SER A 458 -11.11 -31.13 37.66
CA SER A 458 -10.99 -30.89 39.10
C SER A 458 -9.70 -31.40 39.73
N GLN A 459 -8.90 -32.15 38.99
CA GLN A 459 -7.63 -32.73 39.44
C GLN A 459 -6.40 -31.85 39.13
N GLY A 460 -6.59 -30.65 38.67
CA GLY A 460 -5.51 -29.70 38.31
C GLY A 460 -5.46 -29.33 36.85
N ALA A 461 -4.71 -28.28 36.52
CA ALA A 461 -4.54 -27.79 35.17
C ALA A 461 -3.12 -28.06 34.63
N ARG A 462 -3.02 -28.14 33.31
CA ARG A 462 -1.79 -28.26 32.56
C ARG A 462 -1.72 -27.10 31.55
N PHE A 463 -0.87 -26.12 31.79
CA PHE A 463 -0.60 -25.06 30.83
C PHE A 463 0.52 -25.51 29.90
N VAL A 464 0.24 -25.57 28.61
CA VAL A 464 1.20 -26.01 27.58
C VAL A 464 1.63 -24.81 26.76
N LEU A 465 2.91 -24.47 26.86
CA LEU A 465 3.56 -23.44 26.04
C LEU A 465 4.34 -24.11 24.92
N MET A 466 4.20 -23.56 23.73
CA MET A 466 5.04 -23.89 22.57
C MET A 466 5.85 -22.66 22.22
N LEU A 467 7.15 -22.67 22.43
CA LEU A 467 8.07 -21.57 22.13
C LEU A 467 9.01 -21.95 21.00
N PRO A 468 9.34 -21.03 20.07
CA PRO A 468 10.31 -21.33 19.02
C PRO A 468 11.69 -21.66 19.63
N LEU A 469 12.27 -22.76 19.21
CA LEU A 469 13.66 -23.12 19.54
C LEU A 469 14.57 -22.02 18.98
N TRP A 470 15.58 -21.61 19.76
CA TRP A 470 16.61 -20.75 19.21
C TRP A 470 17.48 -21.56 18.24
N ILE A 471 17.46 -21.13 17.00
CA ILE A 471 18.33 -21.70 15.97
C ILE A 471 19.34 -20.60 15.66
N GLU A 472 20.61 -20.86 15.88
CA GLU A 472 21.65 -19.98 15.36
C GLU A 472 21.48 -19.92 13.86
N THR A 473 21.27 -18.72 13.31
CA THR A 473 21.18 -18.55 11.86
C THR A 473 22.47 -19.13 11.26
N PRO A 474 22.37 -20.21 10.47
CA PRO A 474 23.55 -20.72 9.80
C PRO A 474 24.13 -19.59 8.95
N GLU A 475 25.47 -19.50 8.92
CA GLU A 475 26.11 -18.61 7.94
C GLU A 475 25.56 -19.00 6.58
N LEU A 476 24.97 -18.00 5.90
CA LEU A 476 24.37 -18.19 4.58
C LEU A 476 25.43 -18.80 3.65
N GLN A 477 25.02 -19.64 2.71
CA GLN A 477 25.95 -20.28 1.76
C GLN A 477 26.86 -19.28 1.02
N CYS A 478 26.49 -17.98 1.01
CA CYS A 478 27.29 -16.89 0.48
C CYS A 478 28.32 -16.31 1.48
N GLY A 479 28.45 -16.86 2.69
CA GLY A 479 29.37 -16.38 3.73
C GLY A 479 28.99 -15.05 4.38
N ARG A 480 27.77 -14.53 4.14
CA ARG A 480 27.24 -13.30 4.75
C ARG A 480 26.30 -13.65 5.90
N LYS A 481 26.29 -12.82 6.94
CA LYS A 481 25.37 -12.98 8.08
C LYS A 481 23.93 -12.63 7.72
N THR A 482 23.73 -11.74 6.75
CA THR A 482 22.42 -11.26 6.31
C THR A 482 22.38 -11.13 4.79
N CYS A 483 21.22 -11.39 4.18
CA CYS A 483 21.00 -11.21 2.73
C CYS A 483 20.43 -9.84 2.37
N ILE A 484 20.00 -9.08 3.36
CA ILE A 484 19.41 -7.75 3.16
C ILE A 484 20.20 -6.75 3.99
N THR A 485 20.83 -5.78 3.34
CA THR A 485 21.54 -4.69 4.01
C THR A 485 20.85 -3.38 3.66
N PHE A 486 20.48 -2.61 4.68
CA PHE A 486 19.85 -1.31 4.55
C PHE A 486 20.77 -0.22 5.06
N TYR A 487 21.19 0.68 4.17
CA TYR A 487 22.02 1.83 4.52
C TYR A 487 21.13 3.05 4.69
N LYS A 488 21.27 3.73 5.82
CA LYS A 488 20.51 4.94 6.16
C LYS A 488 21.42 6.05 6.68
N SER A 489 20.92 7.29 6.63
CA SER A 489 21.51 8.46 7.30
C SER A 489 20.44 9.16 8.14
N ASN A 490 20.86 9.79 9.24
CA ASN A 490 19.98 10.62 10.07
C ASN A 490 19.47 11.88 9.34
N HIS A 491 20.13 12.23 8.25
CA HIS A 491 19.78 13.38 7.41
C HIS A 491 18.98 12.99 6.16
N CYS A 492 18.70 11.70 5.96
CA CYS A 492 17.98 11.18 4.79
C CYS A 492 16.47 11.11 5.06
N VAL A 493 15.72 11.99 4.46
CA VAL A 493 14.25 12.10 4.61
C VAL A 493 13.52 10.86 4.06
N PHE A 494 14.14 10.10 3.15
CA PHE A 494 13.55 8.93 2.49
C PHE A 494 13.89 7.60 3.17
N CYS A 495 14.79 7.61 4.14
CA CYS A 495 15.27 6.38 4.76
C CYS A 495 14.20 5.71 5.64
N ASP A 496 13.42 6.50 6.39
CA ASP A 496 12.35 5.96 7.23
C ASP A 496 11.18 5.39 6.38
N PRO A 497 10.64 6.10 5.38
CA PRO A 497 9.66 5.54 4.45
C PRO A 497 10.13 4.25 3.74
N ALA A 498 11.38 4.21 3.31
CA ALA A 498 11.95 3.02 2.65
C ALA A 498 12.04 1.82 3.60
N MET A 499 12.38 2.06 4.88
CA MET A 499 12.38 1.03 5.91
C MET A 499 10.97 0.52 6.22
N GLU A 500 9.96 1.40 6.22
CA GLU A 500 8.56 1.00 6.39
C GLU A 500 8.09 0.10 5.24
N ILE A 501 8.39 0.47 4.00
CA ILE A 501 8.10 -0.35 2.80
C ILE A 501 8.79 -1.70 2.90
N LEU A 502 10.09 -1.73 3.20
CA LEU A 502 10.85 -2.97 3.35
C LEU A 502 10.22 -3.86 4.44
N SER A 503 9.91 -3.28 5.61
CA SER A 503 9.32 -4.00 6.73
C SER A 503 7.95 -4.58 6.40
N ALA A 504 7.09 -3.82 5.71
CA ALA A 504 5.77 -4.28 5.28
C ALA A 504 5.85 -5.44 4.28
N VAL A 505 6.79 -5.36 3.33
CA VAL A 505 7.05 -6.45 2.36
C VAL A 505 7.53 -7.71 3.07
N LEU A 506 8.50 -7.59 3.99
CA LEU A 506 9.03 -8.72 4.74
C LEU A 506 7.95 -9.40 5.57
N ASP A 507 7.14 -8.63 6.30
CA ASP A 507 6.02 -9.14 7.10
C ASP A 507 4.98 -9.87 6.21
N SER A 508 4.66 -9.31 5.05
CA SER A 508 3.71 -9.92 4.10
C SER A 508 4.18 -11.23 3.49
N LEU A 509 5.50 -11.43 3.39
CA LEU A 509 6.12 -12.63 2.83
C LEU A 509 6.62 -13.60 3.91
N GLY A 510 6.39 -13.29 5.19
CA GLY A 510 6.82 -14.13 6.32
C GLY A 510 8.33 -14.15 6.54
N VAL A 511 9.07 -13.16 6.01
CA VAL A 511 10.52 -13.05 6.16
C VAL A 511 10.86 -12.36 7.48
N PRO A 512 11.68 -12.97 8.34
CA PRO A 512 12.05 -12.37 9.62
C PRO A 512 12.81 -11.04 9.42
N ARG A 513 12.44 -10.01 10.14
CA ARG A 513 13.14 -8.70 10.12
C ARG A 513 14.60 -8.80 10.58
N SER A 514 14.97 -9.86 11.29
CA SER A 514 16.37 -10.16 11.67
C SER A 514 17.27 -10.44 10.48
N MET A 515 16.70 -10.66 9.29
CA MET A 515 17.45 -10.81 8.04
C MET A 515 17.94 -9.47 7.48
N VAL A 516 17.51 -8.33 8.06
CA VAL A 516 17.93 -7.00 7.65
C VAL A 516 19.02 -6.50 8.59
N GLU A 517 20.20 -6.26 8.03
CA GLU A 517 21.26 -5.51 8.67
C GLU A 517 21.11 -4.03 8.34
N THR A 518 20.91 -3.20 9.35
CA THR A 518 20.79 -1.74 9.16
C THR A 518 22.12 -1.08 9.50
N ILE A 519 22.67 -0.34 8.53
CA ILE A 519 23.93 0.39 8.67
C ILE A 519 23.62 1.89 8.62
N ASN A 520 23.91 2.62 9.69
CA ASN A 520 23.83 4.07 9.69
C ASN A 520 25.17 4.65 9.21
N VAL A 521 25.14 5.33 8.07
CA VAL A 521 26.37 5.89 7.48
C VAL A 521 26.92 7.08 8.25
N ASP A 522 26.12 7.69 9.14
CA ASP A 522 26.56 8.79 10.01
C ASP A 522 27.27 8.28 11.28
N ASP A 523 27.35 6.96 11.48
CA ASP A 523 28.04 6.38 12.64
C ASP A 523 29.55 6.47 12.44
N PRO A 524 30.30 7.09 13.37
CA PRO A 524 31.77 7.23 13.28
C PRO A 524 32.54 5.91 13.18
N GLU A 525 31.93 4.79 13.60
CA GLU A 525 32.55 3.47 13.51
C GLU A 525 32.38 2.82 12.14
N VAL A 526 31.51 3.38 11.29
CA VAL A 526 31.25 2.88 9.94
C VAL A 526 32.18 3.56 8.94
N THR A 527 33.20 2.84 8.50
CA THR A 527 34.15 3.33 7.48
C THR A 527 33.69 2.83 6.10
N ILE A 528 32.94 3.66 5.39
CA ILE A 528 32.56 3.43 3.98
C ILE A 528 33.24 4.52 3.17
N ALA A 529 33.93 4.16 2.10
CA ALA A 529 34.51 5.15 1.20
C ALA A 529 33.38 5.98 0.56
N GLU A 530 33.49 7.32 0.59
CA GLU A 530 32.45 8.24 0.06
C GLU A 530 32.09 7.96 -1.40
N ASP A 531 33.01 7.39 -2.18
CA ASP A 531 32.81 7.02 -3.59
C ASP A 531 32.11 5.65 -3.80
N GLU A 532 31.87 4.88 -2.74
CA GLU A 532 31.26 3.53 -2.80
C GLU A 532 29.77 3.50 -2.41
N LEU A 533 29.25 4.58 -1.86
CA LEU A 533 27.84 4.64 -1.46
C LEU A 533 26.99 5.29 -2.55
N PRO A 534 26.06 4.52 -3.14
CA PRO A 534 25.04 5.09 -3.98
C PRO A 534 24.11 6.00 -3.18
N MET A 535 23.21 6.71 -3.86
CA MET A 535 22.21 7.59 -3.26
C MET A 535 21.38 6.86 -2.19
N LEU A 536 21.22 7.47 -1.01
CA LEU A 536 20.39 6.96 0.10
C LEU A 536 18.90 7.29 -0.13
N PRO A 537 17.98 6.43 0.36
CA PRO A 537 18.23 5.12 0.97
C PRO A 537 18.83 4.12 -0.01
N TYR A 538 19.70 3.26 0.50
CA TYR A 538 20.30 2.19 -0.29
C TYR A 538 19.97 0.85 0.36
N ILE A 539 19.29 -0.02 -0.37
CA ILE A 539 18.95 -1.38 0.07
C ILE A 539 19.61 -2.37 -0.87
N LYS A 540 20.40 -3.25 -0.30
CA LYS A 540 21.01 -4.36 -1.03
C LYS A 540 20.33 -5.67 -0.62
N ILE A 541 19.69 -6.34 -1.58
CA ILE A 541 19.05 -7.63 -1.40
C ILE A 541 19.79 -8.65 -2.27
N CYS A 542 20.66 -9.47 -1.66
CA CYS A 542 21.63 -10.31 -2.38
C CYS A 542 22.45 -9.50 -3.38
N ASP A 543 22.23 -9.75 -4.68
CA ASP A 543 22.94 -9.09 -5.78
C ASP A 543 22.15 -7.91 -6.37
N LYS A 544 20.93 -7.65 -5.87
CA LYS A 544 20.10 -6.54 -6.34
C LYS A 544 20.23 -5.33 -5.43
N GLU A 545 20.37 -4.18 -6.06
CA GLU A 545 20.57 -2.91 -5.39
C GLU A 545 19.38 -1.98 -5.68
N HIS A 546 18.88 -1.32 -4.65
CA HIS A 546 17.79 -0.37 -4.71
C HIS A 546 18.25 0.94 -4.09
N THR A 547 18.14 2.03 -4.82
CA THR A 547 18.60 3.36 -4.38
C THR A 547 17.54 4.41 -4.66
N GLY A 548 17.54 5.50 -3.90
CA GLY A 548 16.64 6.64 -4.12
C GLY A 548 15.17 6.30 -3.81
N PHE A 549 14.27 6.53 -4.75
CA PHE A 549 12.86 6.18 -4.59
C PHE A 549 12.64 4.67 -4.68
N ILE A 550 12.27 4.08 -3.56
CA ILE A 550 12.08 2.64 -3.43
C ILE A 550 10.61 2.32 -3.54
N SER A 551 10.22 1.52 -4.56
CA SER A 551 8.85 1.04 -4.70
C SER A 551 8.64 -0.29 -3.99
N GLU A 552 7.44 -0.49 -3.44
CA GLU A 552 7.05 -1.76 -2.81
C GLU A 552 7.17 -2.94 -3.78
N SER A 553 6.75 -2.76 -5.03
CA SER A 553 6.79 -3.78 -6.07
C SER A 553 8.22 -4.25 -6.38
N ALA A 554 9.19 -3.31 -6.43
CA ALA A 554 10.60 -3.62 -6.67
C ALA A 554 11.22 -4.40 -5.50
N ILE A 555 10.96 -3.97 -4.25
CA ILE A 555 11.42 -4.68 -3.05
C ILE A 555 10.76 -6.06 -2.97
N ARG A 556 9.45 -6.15 -3.16
CA ARG A 556 8.71 -7.42 -3.16
C ARG A 556 9.28 -8.42 -4.17
N SER A 557 9.54 -7.96 -5.40
CA SER A 557 10.16 -8.81 -6.44
C SER A 557 11.55 -9.29 -6.04
N SER A 558 12.36 -8.44 -5.41
CA SER A 558 13.72 -8.81 -4.98
C SER A 558 13.71 -9.75 -3.79
N VAL A 559 12.81 -9.54 -2.82
CA VAL A 559 12.64 -10.46 -1.67
C VAL A 559 12.07 -11.79 -2.13
N MET A 560 11.10 -11.82 -3.06
CA MET A 560 10.63 -13.09 -3.63
C MET A 560 11.73 -13.84 -4.36
N ASN A 561 12.60 -13.15 -5.12
CA ASN A 561 13.76 -13.79 -5.74
C ASN A 561 14.75 -14.32 -4.69
N LEU A 562 14.97 -13.60 -3.58
CA LEU A 562 15.78 -14.07 -2.45
C LEU A 562 15.22 -15.39 -1.89
N LEU A 563 13.89 -15.48 -1.69
CA LEU A 563 13.24 -16.70 -1.19
C LEU A 563 13.39 -17.90 -2.14
N MET A 564 13.53 -17.63 -3.45
CA MET A 564 13.74 -18.68 -4.47
C MET A 564 15.20 -19.08 -4.65
N THR A 565 16.14 -18.36 -4.04
CA THR A 565 17.57 -18.66 -4.13
C THR A 565 17.99 -19.66 -3.04
N LYS A 566 19.01 -20.47 -3.32
CA LYS A 566 19.60 -21.39 -2.33
C LYS A 566 20.24 -20.68 -1.12
N CYS A 567 20.31 -19.36 -1.15
CA CYS A 567 20.84 -18.56 -0.05
C CYS A 567 19.85 -18.39 1.11
N TYR A 568 18.56 -18.61 0.86
CA TYR A 568 17.55 -18.53 1.91
C TYR A 568 17.44 -19.91 2.57
N PRO A 569 17.68 -20.03 3.90
CA PRO A 569 17.49 -21.30 4.57
C PRO A 569 16.01 -21.70 4.50
N ASP A 570 15.72 -22.96 4.13
CA ASP A 570 14.38 -23.53 4.17
C ASP A 570 13.82 -23.42 5.60
N PHE A 571 12.95 -22.45 5.83
CA PHE A 571 12.09 -22.37 7.01
C PHE A 571 10.76 -23.12 6.77
N SER A 572 10.83 -24.27 6.08
CA SER A 572 9.68 -25.17 5.92
C SER A 572 9.42 -26.01 7.17
#